data_59dedefa52395c2f20933f3afd29911c
#
_entry.id   59dedefa52395c2f20933f3afd29911c
#
_cell.length_a   1.000
_cell.length_b   1.000
_cell.length_c   1.000
_cell.angle_alpha   90.00
_cell.angle_beta   90.00
_cell.angle_gamma   90.00
#
_symmetry.space_group_name_H-M   'P 1'
#
loop_
_entity.id
_entity.type
_entity.pdbx_description
1 polymer ?
#
loop_
_entity_poly.entity_id
_entity_poly.type
_entity_poly.pdbx_seq_one_letter_code
_entity_poly.pdbx_strand_id
1 'polypeptide(L)'
;MVELGIKGYQEEIVTPELLACHIGSGTVRVFATPLMITLMERTCRLSVQPYLDEGFETVGTHVNVSHVSATPEGMKVWCDSELIGIDGRRLTFKVVAQDSHGIIGEGTHERFIVNVARFQAKTDTKLE
;
A
#
# COMPACT_ATOMS: atom_id res chain seq x y z
N MET A 1 -11.68 11.38 12.83
CA MET A 1 -10.77 10.80 13.82
C MET A 1 -10.35 9.40 13.40
N VAL A 2 -9.09 9.10 13.53
CA VAL A 2 -8.57 7.77 13.17
C VAL A 2 -8.90 6.79 14.31
N GLU A 3 -9.53 5.66 13.95
CA GLU A 3 -9.96 4.65 14.92
C GLU A 3 -9.62 3.25 14.42
N LEU A 4 -9.40 2.33 15.35
CA LEU A 4 -9.19 0.92 15.00
C LEU A 4 -10.39 0.38 14.24
N GLY A 5 -10.13 -0.52 13.31
CA GLY A 5 -11.17 -1.17 12.53
C GLY A 5 -11.52 -0.46 11.21
N ILE A 6 -10.93 0.70 10.93
CA ILE A 6 -11.12 1.37 9.63
C ILE A 6 -10.67 0.43 8.53
N LYS A 7 -11.55 0.21 7.55
CA LYS A 7 -11.29 -0.68 6.42
C LYS A 7 -11.06 0.08 5.13
N GLY A 8 -10.20 -0.48 4.29
CA GLY A 8 -9.92 0.06 2.97
C GLY A 8 -10.11 -1.00 1.90
N TYR A 9 -10.33 -0.54 0.67
CA TYR A 9 -10.46 -1.38 -0.50
C TYR A 9 -10.03 -0.61 -1.74
N GLN A 10 -9.17 -1.22 -2.54
CA GLN A 10 -8.79 -0.69 -3.84
C GLN A 10 -8.64 -1.85 -4.82
N GLU A 11 -8.89 -1.59 -6.08
CA GLU A 11 -8.77 -2.59 -7.14
C GLU A 11 -8.13 -2.00 -8.38
N GLU A 12 -7.55 -2.86 -9.21
CA GLU A 12 -7.01 -2.47 -10.50
C GLU A 12 -6.91 -3.69 -11.42
N ILE A 13 -6.76 -3.43 -12.71
CA ILE A 13 -6.51 -4.48 -13.70
C ILE A 13 -5.01 -4.55 -13.91
N VAL A 14 -4.47 -5.76 -14.01
CA VAL A 14 -3.05 -5.95 -14.31
C VAL A 14 -2.80 -5.59 -15.77
N THR A 15 -2.34 -4.35 -16.00
CA THR A 15 -1.97 -3.86 -17.33
C THR A 15 -0.51 -4.21 -17.63
N PRO A 16 -0.05 -4.07 -18.90
CA PRO A 16 1.35 -4.33 -19.23
C PRO A 16 2.37 -3.58 -18.35
N GLU A 17 2.04 -2.34 -17.96
CA GLU A 17 2.91 -1.51 -17.13
C GLU A 17 3.10 -2.06 -15.71
N LEU A 18 2.21 -2.95 -15.27
CA LEU A 18 2.25 -3.53 -13.92
C LEU A 18 2.97 -4.88 -13.87
N LEU A 19 3.54 -5.31 -15.00
CA LEU A 19 4.21 -6.61 -15.09
C LEU A 19 5.66 -6.53 -14.59
N ALA A 20 6.11 -7.61 -13.95
CA ALA A 20 7.48 -7.73 -13.45
C ALA A 20 8.50 -7.49 -14.57
N CYS A 21 8.24 -8.02 -15.78
CA CYS A 21 9.15 -7.85 -16.91
C CYS A 21 9.19 -6.40 -17.42
N HIS A 22 8.16 -5.62 -17.18
CA HIS A 22 8.12 -4.21 -17.58
C HIS A 22 8.93 -3.33 -16.60
N ILE A 23 8.75 -3.55 -15.30
CA ILE A 23 9.41 -2.68 -14.30
C ILE A 23 10.82 -3.15 -13.93
N GLY A 24 11.25 -4.30 -14.43
CA GLY A 24 12.61 -4.80 -14.20
C GLY A 24 12.80 -5.58 -12.91
N SER A 25 11.72 -5.94 -12.21
CA SER A 25 11.84 -6.74 -10.98
C SER A 25 11.89 -8.24 -11.27
N GLY A 26 11.76 -8.62 -12.52
CA GLY A 26 11.83 -10.01 -12.98
C GLY A 26 11.69 -10.06 -14.49
N THR A 27 11.64 -11.26 -15.05
CA THR A 27 11.53 -11.47 -16.49
C THR A 27 10.20 -12.10 -16.91
N VAL A 28 9.36 -12.47 -15.95
CA VAL A 28 8.10 -13.15 -16.19
C VAL A 28 6.96 -12.14 -16.33
N ARG A 29 5.96 -12.46 -17.15
CA ARG A 29 4.82 -11.60 -17.44
C ARG A 29 3.72 -11.81 -16.38
N VAL A 30 3.98 -11.37 -15.17
CA VAL A 30 3.06 -11.47 -14.03
C VAL A 30 3.02 -10.16 -13.27
N PHE A 31 1.93 -9.95 -12.51
CA PHE A 31 1.79 -8.77 -11.64
C PHE A 31 3.02 -8.66 -10.74
N ALA A 32 3.69 -7.51 -10.81
CA ALA A 32 4.97 -7.31 -10.13
C ALA A 32 4.78 -7.18 -8.62
N THR A 33 5.65 -7.83 -7.84
CA THR A 33 5.62 -7.74 -6.38
C THR A 33 5.66 -6.30 -5.88
N PRO A 34 6.56 -5.42 -6.37
CA PRO A 34 6.55 -4.01 -5.91
C PRO A 34 5.23 -3.30 -6.19
N LEU A 35 4.52 -3.68 -7.26
CA LEU A 35 3.25 -3.03 -7.59
C LEU A 35 2.08 -3.61 -6.80
N MET A 36 2.17 -4.87 -6.39
CA MET A 36 1.24 -5.41 -5.39
C MET A 36 1.40 -4.63 -4.08
N ILE A 37 2.63 -4.36 -3.67
CA ILE A 37 2.91 -3.55 -2.47
C ILE A 37 2.37 -2.14 -2.64
N THR A 38 2.53 -1.53 -3.82
CA THR A 38 1.96 -0.21 -4.11
C THR A 38 0.44 -0.22 -3.96
N LEU A 39 -0.23 -1.27 -4.44
CA LEU A 39 -1.67 -1.43 -4.26
C LEU A 39 -2.03 -1.50 -2.77
N MET A 40 -1.27 -2.27 -1.99
CA MET A 40 -1.47 -2.36 -0.54
C MET A 40 -1.26 -1.01 0.15
N GLU A 41 -0.20 -0.28 -0.20
CA GLU A 41 0.09 1.05 0.33
C GLU A 41 -1.04 2.03 0.02
N ARG A 42 -1.49 2.04 -1.24
CA ARG A 42 -2.57 2.94 -1.67
C ARG A 42 -3.86 2.63 -0.92
N THR A 43 -4.17 1.34 -0.73
CA THR A 43 -5.36 0.92 0.00
C THR A 43 -5.34 1.45 1.43
N CYS A 44 -4.22 1.28 2.13
CA CYS A 44 -4.06 1.76 3.50
C CYS A 44 -4.10 3.29 3.57
N ARG A 45 -3.35 3.96 2.69
CA ARG A 45 -3.29 5.43 2.66
C ARG A 45 -4.65 6.05 2.48
N LEU A 46 -5.41 5.58 1.50
CA LEU A 46 -6.72 6.13 1.20
C LEU A 46 -7.75 5.82 2.29
N SER A 47 -7.60 4.68 2.98
CA SER A 47 -8.56 4.28 4.02
C SER A 47 -8.61 5.26 5.19
N VAL A 48 -7.51 5.87 5.55
CA VAL A 48 -7.42 6.76 6.72
C VAL A 48 -7.40 8.25 6.35
N GLN A 49 -7.11 8.58 5.09
CA GLN A 49 -7.00 9.98 4.66
C GLN A 49 -8.21 10.84 5.03
N PRO A 50 -9.46 10.37 4.87
CA PRO A 50 -10.63 11.18 5.23
C PRO A 50 -10.73 11.55 6.72
N TYR A 51 -9.98 10.85 7.56
CA TYR A 51 -10.01 11.05 9.02
C TYR A 51 -8.85 11.88 9.54
N LEU A 52 -7.97 12.36 8.64
CA LEU A 52 -6.84 13.19 9.00
C LEU A 52 -7.19 14.67 8.86
N ASP A 53 -6.52 15.51 9.68
CA ASP A 53 -6.67 16.96 9.58
C ASP A 53 -6.06 17.47 8.27
N GLU A 54 -6.52 18.63 7.82
CA GLU A 54 -5.98 19.27 6.62
C GLU A 54 -4.48 19.51 6.78
N GLY A 55 -3.73 19.19 5.73
CA GLY A 55 -2.27 19.32 5.71
C GLY A 55 -1.54 18.10 6.26
N PHE A 56 -2.28 17.08 6.70
CA PHE A 56 -1.68 15.83 7.20
C PHE A 56 -1.95 14.68 6.25
N GLU A 57 -0.95 13.84 6.07
CA GLU A 57 -1.04 12.61 5.29
C GLU A 57 -0.20 11.54 5.97
N THR A 58 -0.25 10.33 5.44
CA THR A 58 0.61 9.26 5.94
C THR A 58 1.71 8.93 4.94
N VAL A 59 2.85 8.52 5.47
CA VAL A 59 3.95 7.96 4.67
C VAL A 59 4.19 6.52 5.10
N GLY A 60 4.56 5.66 4.16
CA GLY A 60 4.89 4.27 4.46
C GLY A 60 6.23 4.16 5.17
N THR A 61 6.30 3.33 6.20
CA THR A 61 7.49 3.14 7.01
C THR A 61 7.94 1.70 7.14
N HIS A 62 7.04 0.74 6.91
CA HIS A 62 7.38 -0.67 7.07
C HIS A 62 6.43 -1.53 6.25
N VAL A 63 6.98 -2.52 5.57
CA VAL A 63 6.22 -3.50 4.79
C VAL A 63 6.71 -4.89 5.16
N ASN A 64 5.78 -5.75 5.56
CA ASN A 64 6.08 -7.14 5.88
C ASN A 64 4.99 -8.01 5.27
N VAL A 65 5.15 -8.31 3.99
CA VAL A 65 4.16 -9.06 3.23
C VAL A 65 4.80 -10.18 2.43
N SER A 66 3.99 -11.18 2.09
CA SER A 66 4.39 -12.25 1.18
C SER A 66 3.58 -12.16 -0.10
N HIS A 67 4.19 -12.45 -1.24
CA HIS A 67 3.54 -12.55 -2.54
C HIS A 67 3.53 -14.04 -2.90
N VAL A 68 2.39 -14.69 -2.71
CA VAL A 68 2.31 -16.16 -2.69
C VAL A 68 1.74 -16.76 -3.97
N SER A 69 1.13 -15.97 -4.84
CA SER A 69 0.54 -16.46 -6.09
C SER A 69 0.65 -15.41 -7.17
N ALA A 70 1.05 -15.83 -8.36
CA ALA A 70 1.21 -14.94 -9.50
C ALA A 70 -0.14 -14.66 -10.17
N THR A 71 -0.29 -13.45 -10.72
CA THR A 71 -1.47 -13.02 -11.46
C THR A 71 -1.07 -12.60 -12.86
N PRO A 72 -1.76 -13.11 -13.92
CA PRO A 72 -1.41 -12.75 -15.29
C PRO A 72 -1.97 -11.39 -15.70
N GLU A 73 -1.42 -10.85 -16.78
CA GLU A 73 -1.94 -9.64 -17.42
C GLU A 73 -3.42 -9.80 -17.76
N GLY A 74 -4.19 -8.72 -17.56
CA GLY A 74 -5.60 -8.67 -17.91
C GLY A 74 -6.54 -9.04 -16.76
N MET A 75 -6.04 -9.65 -15.70
CA MET A 75 -6.86 -10.06 -14.57
C MET A 75 -6.97 -8.92 -13.56
N LYS A 76 -8.13 -8.84 -12.89
CA LYS A 76 -8.34 -7.87 -11.81
C LYS A 76 -7.67 -8.35 -10.53
N VAL A 77 -7.06 -7.42 -9.81
CA VAL A 77 -6.52 -7.62 -8.47
C VAL A 77 -7.16 -6.60 -7.54
N TRP A 78 -7.30 -6.94 -6.27
CA TRP A 78 -7.82 -6.02 -5.27
C TRP A 78 -7.16 -6.26 -3.93
N CYS A 79 -7.19 -5.24 -3.09
CA CYS A 79 -6.64 -5.31 -1.75
C CYS A 79 -7.65 -4.81 -0.73
N ASP A 80 -7.80 -5.55 0.35
CA ASP A 80 -8.53 -5.15 1.54
C ASP A 80 -7.52 -4.80 2.63
N SER A 81 -7.79 -3.74 3.38
CA SER A 81 -6.98 -3.36 4.54
C SER A 81 -7.85 -3.16 5.76
N GLU A 82 -7.23 -3.31 6.93
CA GLU A 82 -7.86 -2.99 8.20
C GLU A 82 -6.83 -2.37 9.12
N LEU A 83 -7.19 -1.24 9.74
CA LEU A 83 -6.34 -0.59 10.73
C LEU A 83 -6.43 -1.38 12.04
N ILE A 84 -5.34 -2.04 12.41
CA ILE A 84 -5.29 -2.95 13.57
C ILE A 84 -4.46 -2.41 14.74
N GLY A 85 -3.73 -1.32 14.54
CA GLY A 85 -2.91 -0.74 15.60
C GLY A 85 -2.73 0.76 15.44
N ILE A 86 -2.78 1.48 16.56
CA ILE A 86 -2.50 2.90 16.63
C ILE A 86 -1.56 3.14 17.81
N ASP A 87 -0.38 3.67 17.51
CA ASP A 87 0.59 4.05 18.53
C ASP A 87 1.03 5.49 18.22
N GLY A 88 0.31 6.46 18.81
CA GLY A 88 0.49 7.85 18.47
C GLY A 88 0.21 8.09 16.98
N ARG A 89 1.24 8.50 16.25
CA ARG A 89 1.13 8.75 14.80
C ARG A 89 1.44 7.52 13.96
N ARG A 90 1.84 6.41 14.58
CA ARG A 90 2.13 5.17 13.86
C ARG A 90 0.86 4.35 13.73
N LEU A 91 0.55 3.99 12.50
CA LEU A 91 -0.63 3.19 12.15
C LEU A 91 -0.16 1.85 11.59
N THR A 92 -0.73 0.77 12.11
CA THR A 92 -0.43 -0.59 11.63
C THR A 92 -1.68 -1.16 10.97
N PHE A 93 -1.50 -1.67 9.75
CA PHE A 93 -2.57 -2.24 8.94
C PHE A 93 -2.33 -3.71 8.67
N LYS A 94 -3.42 -4.48 8.62
CA LYS A 94 -3.43 -5.79 7.99
C LYS A 94 -3.83 -5.59 6.54
N VAL A 95 -3.14 -6.26 5.61
CA VAL A 95 -3.44 -6.18 4.18
C VAL A 95 -3.57 -7.57 3.59
N VAL A 96 -4.54 -7.72 2.68
CA VAL A 96 -4.76 -8.95 1.93
C VAL A 96 -5.05 -8.57 0.49
N ALA A 97 -4.22 -9.04 -0.43
CA ALA A 97 -4.43 -8.85 -1.85
C ALA A 97 -4.90 -10.15 -2.48
N GLN A 98 -5.82 -10.05 -3.44
CA GLN A 98 -6.46 -11.20 -4.08
C GLN A 98 -6.63 -10.98 -5.57
N ASP A 99 -6.76 -12.09 -6.29
CA ASP A 99 -7.30 -12.11 -7.64
C ASP A 99 -8.50 -13.08 -7.68
N SER A 100 -9.05 -13.36 -8.86
CA SER A 100 -10.26 -14.21 -8.97
C SER A 100 -10.04 -15.66 -8.52
N HIS A 101 -8.81 -16.08 -8.31
CA HIS A 101 -8.47 -17.43 -7.86
C HIS A 101 -8.12 -17.50 -6.37
N GLY A 102 -8.05 -16.37 -5.68
CA GLY A 102 -7.81 -16.35 -4.24
C GLY A 102 -6.73 -15.37 -3.83
N ILE A 103 -6.18 -15.59 -2.64
CA ILE A 103 -5.15 -14.71 -2.07
C ILE A 103 -3.87 -14.78 -2.89
N ILE A 104 -3.34 -13.61 -3.28
CA ILE A 104 -2.05 -13.50 -3.96
C ILE A 104 -0.96 -12.99 -3.03
N GLY A 105 -1.33 -12.26 -1.97
CA GLY A 105 -0.37 -11.78 -0.99
C GLY A 105 -1.06 -11.27 0.25
N GLU A 106 -0.35 -11.27 1.37
CA GLU A 106 -0.88 -10.77 2.64
C GLU A 106 0.23 -10.45 3.61
N GLY A 107 -0.10 -9.68 4.63
CA GLY A 107 0.83 -9.31 5.68
C GLY A 107 0.41 -8.06 6.41
N THR A 108 1.40 -7.28 6.84
CA THR A 108 1.19 -6.04 7.57
C THR A 108 1.95 -4.89 6.92
N HIS A 109 1.43 -3.67 7.16
CA HIS A 109 2.02 -2.44 6.65
C HIS A 109 1.89 -1.37 7.71
N GLU A 110 2.96 -0.61 7.92
CA GLU A 110 2.95 0.51 8.87
C GLU A 110 3.10 1.82 8.12
N ARG A 111 2.37 2.82 8.60
CA ARG A 111 2.43 4.17 8.06
C ARG A 111 2.53 5.15 9.23
N PHE A 112 3.02 6.35 8.94
CA PHE A 112 3.20 7.38 9.96
C PHE A 112 2.51 8.67 9.51
N ILE A 113 1.73 9.28 10.40
CA ILE A 113 1.02 10.53 10.12
C ILE A 113 2.03 11.68 10.18
N VAL A 114 2.12 12.47 9.13
CA VAL A 114 3.04 13.60 9.05
C VAL A 114 2.31 14.87 8.61
N ASN A 115 2.82 16.01 9.08
CA ASN A 115 2.48 17.31 8.49
C ASN A 115 3.29 17.42 7.20
N VAL A 116 2.61 17.47 6.05
CA VAL A 116 3.26 17.37 4.74
C VAL A 116 4.32 18.46 4.53
N ALA A 117 3.97 19.71 4.83
CA ALA A 117 4.89 20.84 4.61
C ALA A 117 6.16 20.70 5.46
N ARG A 118 6.01 20.34 6.74
CA ARG A 118 7.16 20.14 7.64
C ARG A 118 8.00 18.95 7.23
N PHE A 119 7.34 17.86 6.88
CA PHE A 119 8.02 16.63 6.47
C PHE A 119 8.86 16.86 5.23
N GLN A 120 8.26 17.51 4.22
CA GLN A 120 8.97 17.81 2.96
C GLN A 120 10.13 18.77 3.19
N ALA A 121 9.91 19.83 3.97
CA ALA A 121 10.97 20.81 4.25
C ALA A 121 12.16 20.15 4.95
N LYS A 122 11.91 19.29 5.93
CA LYS A 122 12.98 18.59 6.62
C LYS A 122 13.71 17.62 5.69
N THR A 123 12.96 16.90 4.85
CA THR A 123 13.55 15.97 3.88
C THR A 123 14.46 16.70 2.91
N ASP A 124 14.03 17.87 2.43
CA ASP A 124 14.77 18.65 1.45
C ASP A 124 16.09 19.18 1.98
N THR A 125 16.27 19.28 3.30
CA THR A 125 17.55 19.70 3.89
C THR A 125 18.68 18.73 3.54
N LYS A 126 18.37 17.50 3.13
CA LYS A 126 19.38 16.54 2.70
C LYS A 126 20.09 16.95 1.39
N LEU A 127 19.52 17.91 0.67
CA LEU A 127 20.11 18.43 -0.56
C LEU A 127 21.18 19.49 -0.32
N GLU A 128 21.37 19.91 0.91
CA GLU A 128 22.33 20.95 1.30
C GLU A 128 23.74 20.41 1.52
#